data_dab4c4e5b027816cafe6947a06493af3
#
_entry.id   dab4c4e5b027816cafe6947a06493af3
#
_cell.length_a   1.000
_cell.length_b   1.000
_cell.length_c   1.000
_cell.angle_alpha   90.00
_cell.angle_beta   90.00
_cell.angle_gamma   90.00
#
_symmetry.space_group_name_H-M   'P 1'
#
loop_
_entity.id
_entity.type
_entity.pdbx_description
1 polymer ?
#
loop_
_entity_poly.entity_id
_entity_poly.type
_entity_poly.pdbx_seq_one_letter_code
_entity_poly.pdbx_strand_id
1 'polypeptide(L)'
;TWRDVQHILVETSRKNDGSDSSWTTNGDGHLVSHKYGFGVVDATAAVLLSENWTSVSEELNVSSGMQTVDLDIPDNSGAPVNVSFNVTQALHLENVDIFVDIDHTFRGDLEIILTAPSGMQSVLSEKHEDANNNYADWRFSTVQHWGEDSRGQWTLSIEDQGNNDVGTLNEWGLVLYGTERDIDSDGDMLTDANETNVYFTDPFDADSDDDQLSDGYEVLNSSTDPNNNDSDFDALSDGFEVLVKGTNPLLADTDGDGLDDGTEV
;
A
#
# COMPACT_ATOMS: atom_id res chain seq x y z
N THR A 1 10.46 11.54 -13.02
CA THR A 1 9.90 12.60 -12.13
C THR A 1 10.69 12.70 -10.84
N TRP A 2 10.42 13.70 -10.00
CA TRP A 2 11.02 13.80 -8.67
C TRP A 2 10.52 12.65 -7.75
N ARG A 3 9.29 12.17 -7.94
CA ARG A 3 8.74 11.02 -7.23
C ARG A 3 9.49 9.72 -7.60
N ASP A 4 9.83 9.51 -8.87
CA ASP A 4 10.66 8.39 -9.28
C ASP A 4 11.99 8.35 -8.51
N VAL A 5 12.63 9.52 -8.35
CA VAL A 5 13.86 9.63 -7.57
C VAL A 5 13.65 9.25 -6.11
N GLN A 6 12.54 9.65 -5.49
CA GLN A 6 12.22 9.24 -4.12
C GLN A 6 12.05 7.73 -4.00
N HIS A 7 11.27 7.10 -4.90
CA HIS A 7 11.11 5.64 -4.92
C HIS A 7 12.45 4.94 -5.07
N ILE A 8 13.25 5.31 -6.05
CA ILE A 8 14.58 4.73 -6.26
C ILE A 8 15.46 4.86 -5.01
N LEU A 9 15.42 6.01 -4.32
CA LEU A 9 16.22 6.23 -3.11
C LEU A 9 15.72 5.41 -1.92
N VAL A 10 14.42 5.24 -1.77
CA VAL A 10 13.83 4.37 -0.71
C VAL A 10 14.23 2.93 -0.95
N GLU A 11 13.99 2.40 -2.18
CA GLU A 11 14.28 1.02 -2.56
C GLU A 11 15.76 0.63 -2.42
N THR A 12 16.66 1.59 -2.63
CA THR A 12 18.10 1.34 -2.63
C THR A 12 18.81 1.80 -1.36
N SER A 13 18.09 2.37 -0.41
CA SER A 13 18.68 2.84 0.85
C SER A 13 19.22 1.69 1.71
N ARG A 14 20.24 1.99 2.51
CA ARG A 14 20.91 1.01 3.38
C ARG A 14 20.84 1.42 4.83
N LYS A 15 20.61 0.45 5.69
CA LYS A 15 20.77 0.63 7.14
C LYS A 15 22.18 1.10 7.47
N ASN A 16 22.33 2.28 8.09
CA ASN A 16 23.65 2.87 8.41
C ASN A 16 24.20 2.40 9.75
N ASP A 17 23.40 2.42 10.83
CA ASP A 17 23.76 1.89 12.14
C ASP A 17 22.92 0.65 12.45
N GLY A 18 23.48 -0.53 12.17
CA GLY A 18 22.79 -1.80 12.32
C GLY A 18 22.44 -2.16 13.78
N SER A 19 23.08 -1.51 14.75
CA SER A 19 22.90 -1.77 16.18
C SER A 19 21.87 -0.86 16.85
N ASP A 20 21.46 0.23 16.19
CA ASP A 20 20.47 1.15 16.76
C ASP A 20 19.07 0.50 16.82
N SER A 21 18.45 0.60 17.99
CA SER A 21 17.15 -0.02 18.27
C SER A 21 15.95 0.72 17.64
N SER A 22 16.19 1.90 17.05
CA SER A 22 15.12 2.67 16.40
C SER A 22 14.70 2.14 15.03
N TRP A 23 15.43 1.14 14.49
CA TRP A 23 15.05 0.49 13.24
C TRP A 23 13.87 -0.44 13.43
N THR A 24 12.84 -0.23 12.64
CA THR A 24 11.67 -1.10 12.54
C THR A 24 11.40 -1.43 11.07
N THR A 25 10.58 -2.44 10.83
CA THR A 25 10.08 -2.78 9.49
C THR A 25 8.64 -2.33 9.41
N ASN A 26 8.30 -1.56 8.40
CA ASN A 26 6.92 -1.13 8.17
C ASN A 26 6.07 -2.25 7.53
N GLY A 27 4.80 -1.99 7.28
CA GLY A 27 3.86 -2.98 6.74
C GLY A 27 4.14 -3.45 5.31
N ASP A 28 4.99 -2.74 4.58
CA ASP A 28 5.44 -3.10 3.22
C ASP A 28 6.84 -3.75 3.21
N GLY A 29 7.45 -3.95 4.37
CA GLY A 29 8.77 -4.60 4.49
C GLY A 29 9.97 -3.66 4.44
N HIS A 30 9.77 -2.34 4.28
CA HIS A 30 10.85 -1.36 4.30
C HIS A 30 11.39 -1.15 5.72
N LEU A 31 12.72 -1.12 5.83
CA LEU A 31 13.37 -0.72 7.08
C LEU A 31 13.29 0.80 7.22
N VAL A 32 12.78 1.28 8.34
CA VAL A 32 12.63 2.70 8.63
C VAL A 32 13.00 3.01 10.08
N SER A 33 13.48 4.22 10.31
CA SER A 33 13.83 4.71 11.63
C SER A 33 13.46 6.17 11.76
N HIS A 34 12.91 6.59 12.91
CA HIS A 34 12.64 8.00 13.17
C HIS A 34 13.92 8.85 13.25
N LYS A 35 15.10 8.23 13.49
CA LYS A 35 16.39 8.93 13.51
C LYS A 35 17.06 9.03 12.14
N TYR A 36 16.90 8.01 11.30
CA TYR A 36 17.68 7.83 10.08
C TYR A 36 16.81 7.76 8.80
N GLY A 37 15.49 7.88 8.92
CA GLY A 37 14.58 7.67 7.80
C GLY A 37 14.73 6.25 7.24
N PHE A 38 14.87 6.12 5.93
CA PHE A 38 15.15 4.84 5.26
C PHE A 38 16.66 4.47 5.27
N GLY A 39 17.53 5.34 5.78
CA GLY A 39 18.96 5.07 5.93
C GLY A 39 19.87 5.90 5.03
N VAL A 40 21.03 5.33 4.68
CA VAL A 40 22.03 5.97 3.84
C VAL A 40 21.74 5.70 2.37
N VAL A 41 21.81 6.72 1.56
CA VAL A 41 21.71 6.61 0.09
C VAL A 41 22.82 5.72 -0.46
N ASP A 42 22.45 4.70 -1.23
CA ASP A 42 23.36 3.93 -2.06
C ASP A 42 23.32 4.45 -3.51
N ALA A 43 24.17 5.40 -3.83
CA ALA A 43 24.17 6.05 -5.14
C ALA A 43 24.45 5.06 -6.29
N THR A 44 25.25 4.00 -6.05
CA THR A 44 25.54 2.99 -7.07
C THR A 44 24.28 2.15 -7.33
N ALA A 45 23.63 1.65 -6.28
CA ALA A 45 22.40 0.89 -6.42
C ALA A 45 21.27 1.75 -7.05
N ALA A 46 21.15 3.02 -6.64
CA ALA A 46 20.16 3.94 -7.20
C ALA A 46 20.34 4.18 -8.70
N VAL A 47 21.59 4.37 -9.17
CA VAL A 47 21.88 4.53 -10.60
C VAL A 47 21.56 3.26 -11.36
N LEU A 48 21.97 2.09 -10.87
CA LEU A 48 21.68 0.80 -11.53
C LEU A 48 20.17 0.53 -11.60
N LEU A 49 19.42 0.82 -10.55
CA LEU A 49 17.97 0.67 -10.56
C LEU A 49 17.31 1.63 -11.56
N SER A 50 17.82 2.85 -11.68
CA SER A 50 17.27 3.88 -12.57
C SER A 50 17.37 3.53 -14.07
N GLU A 51 18.31 2.64 -14.47
CA GLU A 51 18.48 2.23 -15.88
C GLU A 51 17.26 1.47 -16.44
N ASN A 52 16.53 0.75 -15.57
CA ASN A 52 15.34 -0.03 -15.94
C ASN A 52 14.09 0.43 -15.18
N TRP A 53 14.11 1.66 -14.65
CA TRP A 53 13.01 2.18 -13.86
C TRP A 53 11.81 2.54 -14.73
N THR A 54 10.65 2.01 -14.38
CA THR A 54 9.37 2.48 -14.92
C THR A 54 8.85 3.60 -14.03
N SER A 55 8.51 4.75 -14.64
CA SER A 55 7.97 5.89 -13.87
C SER A 55 6.70 5.52 -13.13
N VAL A 56 6.65 5.92 -11.87
CA VAL A 56 5.47 5.72 -11.03
C VAL A 56 4.24 6.42 -11.63
N SER A 57 3.07 5.87 -11.41
CA SER A 57 1.79 6.40 -11.87
C SER A 57 1.46 7.75 -11.23
N GLU A 58 0.35 8.35 -11.64
CA GLU A 58 -0.12 9.62 -11.09
C GLU A 58 -0.35 9.51 -9.57
N GLU A 59 -0.02 10.60 -8.84
CA GLU A 59 -0.27 10.67 -7.41
C GLU A 59 -1.77 10.84 -7.15
N LEU A 60 -2.31 9.96 -6.35
CA LEU A 60 -3.66 10.03 -5.82
C LEU A 60 -3.65 10.41 -4.34
N ASN A 61 -4.79 10.82 -3.82
CA ASN A 61 -4.91 11.05 -2.39
C ASN A 61 -6.28 10.64 -1.85
N VAL A 62 -6.29 10.27 -0.58
CA VAL A 62 -7.49 10.01 0.22
C VAL A 62 -7.47 10.93 1.42
N SER A 63 -8.57 11.63 1.68
CA SER A 63 -8.69 12.57 2.78
C SER A 63 -9.90 12.24 3.65
N SER A 64 -9.71 12.30 4.99
CA SER A 64 -10.83 12.28 5.93
C SER A 64 -11.62 13.58 5.95
N GLY A 65 -11.06 14.66 5.37
CA GLY A 65 -11.46 16.02 5.74
C GLY A 65 -11.13 16.33 7.20
N MET A 66 -11.38 17.57 7.62
CA MET A 66 -11.28 17.93 9.04
C MET A 66 -12.50 17.41 9.80
N GLN A 67 -12.25 16.73 10.91
CA GLN A 67 -13.26 16.13 11.79
C GLN A 67 -13.25 16.88 13.12
N THR A 68 -14.35 17.56 13.44
CA THR A 68 -14.53 18.18 14.77
C THR A 68 -14.84 17.08 15.78
N VAL A 69 -14.08 17.02 16.86
CA VAL A 69 -14.19 15.95 17.88
C VAL A 69 -14.35 16.47 19.29
N ASP A 70 -13.81 17.64 19.64
CA ASP A 70 -13.92 18.33 20.94
C ASP A 70 -13.63 17.39 22.13
N LEU A 71 -12.50 16.68 22.09
CA LEU A 71 -12.11 15.69 23.10
C LEU A 71 -11.12 16.27 24.10
N ASP A 72 -11.43 16.13 25.39
CA ASP A 72 -10.52 16.54 26.47
C ASP A 72 -9.26 15.67 26.48
N ILE A 73 -8.08 16.31 26.56
CA ILE A 73 -6.79 15.66 26.79
C ILE A 73 -6.48 15.80 28.29
N PRO A 74 -6.57 14.70 29.07
CA PRO A 74 -6.42 14.76 30.51
C PRO A 74 -4.94 14.89 30.93
N ASP A 75 -4.70 15.71 31.98
CA ASP A 75 -3.37 15.93 32.58
C ASP A 75 -2.73 14.62 33.01
N ASN A 76 -1.58 14.28 32.44
CA ASN A 76 -0.70 13.17 32.79
C ASN A 76 -1.41 11.89 33.30
N SER A 77 -2.48 11.53 32.62
CA SER A 77 -3.36 10.42 33.04
C SER A 77 -2.78 9.03 32.75
N GLY A 78 -1.75 8.94 31.89
CA GLY A 78 -1.23 7.69 31.35
C GLY A 78 -2.22 6.98 30.41
N ALA A 79 -3.25 7.70 29.93
CA ALA A 79 -4.24 7.19 29.01
C ALA A 79 -4.41 8.18 27.84
N PRO A 80 -3.98 7.81 26.62
CA PRO A 80 -4.08 8.68 25.46
C PRO A 80 -5.54 8.86 25.01
N VAL A 81 -5.82 10.03 24.46
CA VAL A 81 -7.03 10.26 23.67
C VAL A 81 -6.79 9.68 22.28
N ASN A 82 -7.78 8.89 21.80
CA ASN A 82 -7.67 8.23 20.51
C ASN A 82 -8.80 8.66 19.58
N VAL A 83 -8.45 9.03 18.36
CA VAL A 83 -9.41 9.25 17.27
C VAL A 83 -8.98 8.39 16.08
N SER A 84 -9.95 7.95 15.27
CA SER A 84 -9.65 7.07 14.16
C SER A 84 -10.48 7.36 12.92
N PHE A 85 -9.93 6.99 11.77
CA PHE A 85 -10.58 7.06 10.46
C PHE A 85 -10.34 5.77 9.70
N ASN A 86 -11.39 5.21 9.09
CA ASN A 86 -11.28 4.00 8.29
C ASN A 86 -11.18 4.36 6.80
N VAL A 87 -10.08 3.99 6.18
CA VAL A 87 -9.81 4.18 4.75
C VAL A 87 -10.26 2.94 4.00
N THR A 88 -10.98 3.12 2.90
CA THR A 88 -11.46 2.03 2.03
C THR A 88 -10.76 1.99 0.68
N GLN A 89 -10.24 3.12 0.21
CA GLN A 89 -9.51 3.18 -1.05
C GLN A 89 -8.09 2.62 -0.88
N ALA A 90 -7.66 1.79 -1.82
CA ALA A 90 -6.31 1.23 -1.84
C ALA A 90 -5.33 2.21 -2.49
N LEU A 91 -4.31 2.61 -1.74
CA LEU A 91 -3.14 3.32 -2.26
C LEU A 91 -1.87 2.61 -1.82
N HIS A 92 -0.87 2.61 -2.67
CA HIS A 92 0.52 2.34 -2.32
C HIS A 92 1.11 3.65 -1.79
N LEU A 93 1.29 3.73 -0.48
CA LEU A 93 1.55 5.00 0.22
C LEU A 93 2.94 5.57 -0.08
N GLU A 94 3.01 6.90 -0.23
CA GLU A 94 4.25 7.66 -0.34
C GLU A 94 4.40 8.67 0.81
N ASN A 95 3.30 9.27 1.24
CA ASN A 95 3.30 10.26 2.32
C ASN A 95 1.96 10.24 3.06
N VAL A 96 2.00 10.61 4.33
CA VAL A 96 0.81 10.81 5.17
C VAL A 96 0.92 12.16 5.86
N ASP A 97 -0.07 13.02 5.66
CA ASP A 97 -0.23 14.30 6.35
C ASP A 97 -1.33 14.20 7.40
N ILE A 98 -1.05 14.70 8.58
CA ILE A 98 -1.96 14.74 9.71
C ILE A 98 -2.17 16.20 10.10
N PHE A 99 -3.41 16.64 10.11
CA PHE A 99 -3.79 17.98 10.52
C PHE A 99 -4.45 17.91 11.89
N VAL A 100 -4.05 18.80 12.79
CA VAL A 100 -4.62 18.88 14.15
C VAL A 100 -4.85 20.33 14.54
N ASP A 101 -5.95 20.53 15.29
CA ASP A 101 -6.19 21.74 16.06
C ASP A 101 -6.34 21.34 17.53
N ILE A 102 -5.33 21.69 18.35
CA ILE A 102 -5.24 21.29 19.75
C ILE A 102 -5.03 22.55 20.59
N ASP A 103 -5.93 22.80 21.54
CA ASP A 103 -5.71 23.74 22.61
C ASP A 103 -4.96 23.05 23.75
N HIS A 104 -3.80 23.58 24.12
CA HIS A 104 -3.01 23.10 25.26
C HIS A 104 -2.08 24.21 25.75
N THR A 105 -1.82 24.28 27.05
CA THR A 105 -0.99 25.35 27.64
C THR A 105 0.51 25.16 27.36
N PHE A 106 0.98 23.93 27.25
CA PHE A 106 2.37 23.56 26.91
C PHE A 106 2.38 22.43 25.87
N ARG A 107 2.37 22.78 24.59
CA ARG A 107 2.31 21.78 23.51
C ARG A 107 3.50 20.80 23.51
N GLY A 108 4.65 21.19 24.10
CA GLY A 108 5.80 20.33 24.25
C GLY A 108 5.61 19.16 25.22
N ASP A 109 4.55 19.16 26.02
CA ASP A 109 4.19 18.05 26.90
C ASP A 109 3.41 16.95 26.17
N LEU A 110 2.94 17.23 24.94
CA LEU A 110 2.12 16.29 24.16
C LEU A 110 2.97 15.29 23.39
N GLU A 111 2.72 14.01 23.64
CA GLU A 111 3.11 12.92 22.75
C GLU A 111 2.00 12.65 21.73
N ILE A 112 2.34 12.66 20.45
CA ILE A 112 1.38 12.45 19.35
C ILE A 112 1.90 11.33 18.47
N ILE A 113 1.10 10.24 18.33
CA ILE A 113 1.47 9.05 17.58
C ILE A 113 0.37 8.73 16.57
N LEU A 114 0.76 8.52 15.31
CA LEU A 114 -0.11 7.94 14.28
C LEU A 114 0.17 6.45 14.18
N THR A 115 -0.87 5.63 14.26
CA THR A 115 -0.80 4.18 14.06
C THR A 115 -1.55 3.81 12.77
N ALA A 116 -0.84 3.16 11.84
CA ALA A 116 -1.39 2.63 10.61
C ALA A 116 -2.15 1.31 10.82
N PRO A 117 -2.97 0.86 9.86
CA PRO A 117 -3.63 -0.45 9.89
C PRO A 117 -2.66 -1.64 10.04
N SER A 118 -1.44 -1.52 9.52
CA SER A 118 -0.35 -2.50 9.67
C SER A 118 0.14 -2.64 11.12
N GLY A 119 -0.20 -1.70 11.99
CA GLY A 119 0.34 -1.56 13.35
C GLY A 119 1.63 -0.72 13.41
N MET A 120 2.15 -0.26 12.27
CA MET A 120 3.29 0.66 12.23
C MET A 120 2.93 1.98 12.91
N GLN A 121 3.82 2.48 13.75
CA GLN A 121 3.65 3.73 14.49
C GLN A 121 4.64 4.79 14.01
N SER A 122 4.12 5.98 13.71
CA SER A 122 4.91 7.19 13.49
C SER A 122 4.74 8.12 14.68
N VAL A 123 5.82 8.37 15.40
CA VAL A 123 5.86 9.39 16.46
C VAL A 123 5.96 10.75 15.79
N LEU A 124 4.91 11.55 15.88
CA LEU A 124 4.79 12.88 15.26
C LEU A 124 5.31 13.99 16.19
N SER A 125 5.11 13.80 17.48
CA SER A 125 5.66 14.64 18.55
C SER A 125 6.01 13.79 19.74
N GLU A 126 7.22 13.98 20.28
CA GLU A 126 7.63 13.44 21.58
C GLU A 126 7.61 14.58 22.60
N LYS A 127 7.54 14.25 23.88
CA LYS A 127 7.72 15.24 24.95
C LYS A 127 9.04 15.97 24.80
N HIS A 128 9.00 17.30 24.76
CA HIS A 128 10.19 18.16 24.59
C HIS A 128 9.99 19.52 25.27
N GLU A 129 11.06 20.29 25.41
CA GLU A 129 11.01 21.62 25.99
C GLU A 129 10.48 22.65 24.99
N ASP A 130 9.16 22.74 24.84
CA ASP A 130 8.47 23.77 24.06
C ASP A 130 7.33 24.38 24.91
N ALA A 131 7.60 25.56 25.45
CA ALA A 131 6.66 26.29 26.28
C ALA A 131 5.60 27.10 25.48
N ASN A 132 5.53 26.92 24.17
CA ASN A 132 4.45 27.48 23.38
C ASN A 132 3.17 26.72 23.65
N ASN A 133 2.05 27.40 23.54
CA ASN A 133 0.72 26.81 23.62
C ASN A 133 0.21 26.43 22.21
N ASN A 134 -0.75 25.54 22.19
CA ASN A 134 -1.56 25.13 21.06
C ASN A 134 -0.82 24.59 19.81
N TYR A 135 -1.43 23.65 19.14
CA TYR A 135 -1.19 23.29 17.75
C TYR A 135 -2.37 23.80 16.92
N ALA A 136 -2.35 25.07 16.51
CA ALA A 136 -3.41 25.68 15.73
C ALA A 136 -3.21 25.44 14.23
N ASP A 137 -4.15 24.79 13.56
CA ASP A 137 -4.08 24.42 12.13
C ASP A 137 -2.73 23.76 11.78
N TRP A 138 -2.23 22.90 12.66
CA TRP A 138 -0.90 22.33 12.55
C TRP A 138 -0.88 21.10 11.65
N ARG A 139 0.16 20.99 10.81
CA ARG A 139 0.36 19.83 9.96
C ARG A 139 1.62 19.08 10.37
N PHE A 140 1.45 17.79 10.65
CA PHE A 140 2.55 16.82 10.68
C PHE A 140 2.59 16.05 9.37
N SER A 141 3.77 15.59 8.96
CA SER A 141 3.96 14.75 7.80
C SER A 141 4.86 13.58 8.15
N THR A 142 4.55 12.39 7.64
CA THR A 142 5.38 11.21 7.80
C THR A 142 5.47 10.39 6.52
N VAL A 143 6.65 9.87 6.25
CA VAL A 143 6.93 8.92 5.15
C VAL A 143 7.20 7.51 5.67
N GLN A 144 7.05 7.26 6.98
CA GLN A 144 7.38 5.96 7.58
C GLN A 144 6.49 4.83 7.09
N HIS A 145 5.31 5.16 6.55
CA HIS A 145 4.33 4.24 5.97
C HIS A 145 4.54 4.02 4.46
N TRP A 146 5.72 4.35 3.93
CA TRP A 146 6.03 4.20 2.51
C TRP A 146 5.77 2.76 2.03
N GLY A 147 5.04 2.61 0.93
CA GLY A 147 4.68 1.33 0.35
C GLY A 147 3.49 0.61 1.01
N GLU A 148 3.10 0.98 2.24
CA GLU A 148 1.99 0.32 2.93
C GLU A 148 0.66 0.49 2.18
N ASP A 149 -0.23 -0.46 2.38
CA ASP A 149 -1.63 -0.35 1.95
C ASP A 149 -2.35 0.69 2.81
N SER A 150 -3.01 1.65 2.17
CA SER A 150 -3.75 2.68 2.87
C SER A 150 -5.01 2.17 3.59
N ARG A 151 -5.58 1.02 3.16
CA ARG A 151 -6.87 0.49 3.66
C ARG A 151 -6.81 0.06 5.10
N GLY A 152 -7.86 0.40 5.84
CA GLY A 152 -8.07 0.00 7.22
C GLY A 152 -8.15 1.18 8.17
N GLN A 153 -8.08 0.89 9.46
CA GLN A 153 -8.24 1.88 10.52
C GLN A 153 -6.91 2.56 10.85
N TRP A 154 -6.86 3.86 10.62
CA TRP A 154 -5.80 4.76 11.07
C TRP A 154 -6.20 5.37 12.41
N THR A 155 -5.28 5.38 13.36
CA THR A 155 -5.55 5.90 14.71
C THR A 155 -4.51 6.95 15.08
N LEU A 156 -4.99 8.14 15.47
CA LEU A 156 -4.18 9.18 16.09
C LEU A 156 -4.36 9.10 17.59
N SER A 157 -3.24 8.96 18.33
CA SER A 157 -3.19 8.91 19.78
C SER A 157 -2.48 10.17 20.30
N ILE A 158 -3.07 10.86 21.28
CA ILE A 158 -2.52 12.05 21.89
C ILE A 158 -2.52 11.88 23.40
N GLU A 159 -1.35 12.01 24.03
CA GLU A 159 -1.17 11.90 25.47
C GLU A 159 -0.44 13.14 26.00
N ASP A 160 -0.98 13.74 27.06
CA ASP A 160 -0.27 14.72 27.84
C ASP A 160 0.63 14.02 28.88
N GLN A 161 1.93 14.21 28.73
CA GLN A 161 2.97 13.65 29.61
C GLN A 161 3.52 14.72 30.58
N GLY A 162 2.94 15.92 30.58
CA GLY A 162 3.22 16.99 31.55
C GLY A 162 2.46 16.84 32.85
N ASN A 163 2.48 17.86 33.68
CA ASN A 163 1.71 17.93 34.90
C ASN A 163 1.12 19.30 35.08
N ASN A 164 -0.10 19.39 35.58
CA ASN A 164 -0.87 20.60 35.89
C ASN A 164 -1.38 21.33 34.64
N ASP A 165 -1.56 20.62 33.54
CA ASP A 165 -2.06 21.12 32.29
C ASP A 165 -3.22 20.24 31.80
N VAL A 166 -4.08 20.80 31.01
CA VAL A 166 -5.13 20.09 30.29
C VAL A 166 -5.27 20.68 28.91
N GLY A 167 -5.72 19.89 27.97
CA GLY A 167 -5.95 20.33 26.61
C GLY A 167 -7.24 19.82 26.04
N THR A 168 -7.51 20.20 24.80
CA THR A 168 -8.64 19.74 24.01
C THR A 168 -8.17 19.52 22.59
N LEU A 169 -8.43 18.33 22.05
CA LEU A 169 -8.36 18.10 20.60
C LEU A 169 -9.66 18.60 20.00
N ASN A 170 -9.62 19.73 19.32
CA ASN A 170 -10.79 20.35 18.71
C ASN A 170 -11.12 19.67 17.38
N GLU A 171 -10.11 19.58 16.49
CA GLU A 171 -10.25 18.99 15.15
C GLU A 171 -9.02 18.19 14.78
N TRP A 172 -9.24 17.20 13.93
CA TRP A 172 -8.16 16.48 13.28
C TRP A 172 -8.52 16.07 11.85
N GLY A 173 -7.52 15.79 11.03
CA GLY A 173 -7.72 15.30 9.68
C GLY A 173 -6.52 14.51 9.21
N LEU A 174 -6.77 13.59 8.27
CA LEU A 174 -5.78 12.71 7.67
C LEU A 174 -5.84 12.86 6.16
N VAL A 175 -4.68 13.00 5.52
CA VAL A 175 -4.54 12.91 4.06
C VAL A 175 -3.42 11.96 3.73
N LEU A 176 -3.74 10.92 2.99
CA LEU A 176 -2.81 9.91 2.51
C LEU A 176 -2.54 10.16 1.04
N TYR A 177 -1.28 10.14 0.65
CA TYR A 177 -0.82 10.31 -0.73
C TYR A 177 -0.10 9.05 -1.18
N GLY A 178 -0.29 8.69 -2.44
CA GLY A 178 0.36 7.52 -3.02
C GLY A 178 -0.07 7.29 -4.46
N THR A 179 0.28 6.13 -4.97
CA THR A 179 -0.19 5.67 -6.27
C THR A 179 -1.37 4.72 -6.09
N GLU A 180 -2.11 4.48 -7.15
CA GLU A 180 -3.06 3.37 -7.16
C GLU A 180 -2.34 2.07 -6.80
N ARG A 181 -2.92 1.32 -5.88
CA ARG A 181 -2.38 0.01 -5.52
C ARG A 181 -3.03 -1.03 -6.42
N ASP A 182 -2.18 -1.70 -7.17
CA ASP A 182 -2.61 -2.87 -7.93
C ASP A 182 -3.03 -3.96 -6.91
N ILE A 183 -4.29 -4.31 -6.92
CA ILE A 183 -4.86 -5.39 -6.12
C ILE A 183 -5.04 -6.57 -7.05
N ASP A 184 -4.68 -7.73 -6.59
CA ASP A 184 -4.94 -9.03 -7.19
C ASP A 184 -5.67 -9.82 -6.10
N SER A 185 -7.00 -9.90 -6.21
CA SER A 185 -7.86 -10.36 -5.11
C SER A 185 -7.95 -11.88 -5.01
N ASP A 186 -7.74 -12.62 -6.11
CA ASP A 186 -7.76 -14.08 -6.16
C ASP A 186 -6.37 -14.72 -6.30
N GLY A 187 -5.34 -13.90 -6.60
CA GLY A 187 -3.94 -14.31 -6.60
C GLY A 187 -3.48 -15.01 -7.88
N ASP A 188 -4.14 -14.73 -9.00
CA ASP A 188 -3.88 -15.36 -10.30
C ASP A 188 -2.81 -14.64 -11.16
N MET A 189 -2.28 -13.50 -10.69
CA MET A 189 -1.32 -12.58 -11.32
C MET A 189 -1.91 -11.53 -12.27
N LEU A 190 -3.22 -11.45 -12.43
CA LEU A 190 -3.89 -10.28 -12.97
C LEU A 190 -4.30 -9.35 -11.82
N THR A 191 -4.41 -8.07 -12.09
CA THR A 191 -4.95 -7.14 -11.11
C THR A 191 -6.45 -6.98 -11.30
N ASP A 192 -7.20 -6.75 -10.21
CA ASP A 192 -8.66 -6.49 -10.26
C ASP A 192 -9.03 -5.43 -11.31
N ALA A 193 -8.14 -4.43 -11.50
CA ALA A 193 -8.33 -3.38 -12.48
C ALA A 193 -8.17 -3.89 -13.92
N ASN A 194 -7.20 -4.77 -14.19
CA ASN A 194 -7.00 -5.38 -15.50
C ASN A 194 -8.13 -6.35 -15.83
N GLU A 195 -8.52 -7.16 -14.86
CA GLU A 195 -9.63 -8.10 -15.00
C GLU A 195 -10.93 -7.36 -15.36
N THR A 196 -11.32 -6.37 -14.54
CA THR A 196 -12.57 -5.62 -14.77
C THR A 196 -12.57 -4.80 -16.06
N ASN A 197 -11.46 -4.16 -16.43
CA ASN A 197 -11.46 -3.16 -17.50
C ASN A 197 -10.81 -3.62 -18.81
N VAL A 198 -9.98 -4.67 -18.80
CA VAL A 198 -9.22 -5.13 -19.96
C VAL A 198 -9.67 -6.51 -20.41
N TYR A 199 -9.72 -7.46 -19.48
CA TYR A 199 -10.00 -8.87 -19.80
C TYR A 199 -11.45 -9.27 -19.56
N PHE A 200 -12.18 -8.49 -18.73
CA PHE A 200 -13.60 -8.73 -18.39
C PHE A 200 -13.81 -10.06 -17.66
N THR A 201 -12.84 -10.46 -16.85
CA THR A 201 -12.88 -11.58 -15.92
C THR A 201 -13.40 -11.14 -14.54
N ASP A 202 -13.63 -12.08 -13.61
CA ASP A 202 -14.11 -11.79 -12.26
C ASP A 202 -12.92 -11.69 -11.29
N PRO A 203 -12.63 -10.51 -10.68
CA PRO A 203 -11.50 -10.30 -9.76
C PRO A 203 -11.48 -11.16 -8.48
N PHE A 204 -12.45 -12.02 -8.30
CA PHE A 204 -12.53 -12.94 -7.14
C PHE A 204 -12.57 -14.41 -7.58
N ASP A 205 -12.40 -14.69 -8.86
CA ASP A 205 -12.41 -16.04 -9.43
C ASP A 205 -11.24 -16.19 -10.39
N ALA A 206 -10.20 -16.86 -9.93
CA ALA A 206 -8.92 -17.02 -10.64
C ALA A 206 -8.99 -17.84 -11.94
N ASP A 207 -10.14 -18.42 -12.31
CA ASP A 207 -10.36 -19.27 -13.47
C ASP A 207 -11.81 -19.03 -13.96
N SER A 208 -12.02 -17.92 -14.67
CA SER A 208 -13.33 -17.39 -15.00
C SER A 208 -14.18 -18.29 -15.92
N ASP A 209 -13.57 -19.17 -16.71
CA ASP A 209 -14.27 -20.10 -17.60
C ASP A 209 -14.24 -21.57 -17.18
N ASP A 210 -13.64 -21.86 -16.00
CA ASP A 210 -13.58 -23.17 -15.33
C ASP A 210 -12.82 -24.24 -16.16
N ASP A 211 -11.79 -23.88 -16.93
CA ASP A 211 -11.05 -24.84 -17.78
C ASP A 211 -9.79 -25.41 -17.12
N GLN A 212 -9.42 -24.95 -15.92
CA GLN A 212 -8.27 -25.27 -15.08
C GLN A 212 -6.97 -24.51 -15.40
N LEU A 213 -6.99 -23.57 -16.33
CA LEU A 213 -5.98 -22.51 -16.37
C LEU A 213 -6.49 -21.31 -15.57
N SER A 214 -5.60 -20.56 -14.96
CA SER A 214 -6.02 -19.30 -14.37
C SER A 214 -6.02 -18.21 -15.44
N ASP A 215 -6.90 -17.19 -15.27
CA ASP A 215 -7.00 -16.07 -16.18
C ASP A 215 -5.63 -15.41 -16.42
N GLY A 216 -4.84 -15.25 -15.35
CA GLY A 216 -3.49 -14.75 -15.44
C GLY A 216 -2.51 -15.67 -16.20
N TYR A 217 -2.65 -17.00 -16.08
CA TYR A 217 -1.84 -17.92 -16.88
C TYR A 217 -2.19 -17.82 -18.36
N GLU A 218 -3.47 -17.72 -18.70
CA GLU A 218 -3.97 -17.60 -20.05
C GLU A 218 -3.45 -16.34 -20.73
N VAL A 219 -3.60 -15.19 -20.07
CA VAL A 219 -3.14 -13.90 -20.60
C VAL A 219 -1.61 -13.83 -20.73
N LEU A 220 -0.87 -14.32 -19.73
CA LEU A 220 0.57 -14.10 -19.63
C LEU A 220 1.40 -15.23 -20.28
N ASN A 221 0.87 -16.44 -20.44
CA ASN A 221 1.62 -17.61 -20.85
C ASN A 221 1.05 -18.32 -22.10
N SER A 222 -0.22 -18.74 -22.10
CA SER A 222 -0.82 -19.48 -23.21
C SER A 222 -1.32 -18.58 -24.33
N SER A 223 -1.70 -17.35 -24.03
CA SER A 223 -2.35 -16.40 -24.95
C SER A 223 -3.73 -16.84 -25.40
N THR A 224 -4.39 -17.68 -24.60
CA THR A 224 -5.79 -18.09 -24.75
C THR A 224 -6.74 -17.00 -24.23
N ASP A 225 -8.05 -17.17 -24.44
CA ASP A 225 -9.08 -16.21 -24.00
C ASP A 225 -9.63 -16.65 -22.63
N PRO A 226 -9.36 -15.93 -21.52
CA PRO A 226 -9.78 -16.31 -20.18
C PRO A 226 -11.30 -16.32 -19.93
N ASN A 227 -12.10 -16.08 -20.94
CA ASN A 227 -13.55 -16.19 -20.90
C ASN A 227 -14.08 -17.29 -21.84
N ASN A 228 -13.20 -18.08 -22.42
CA ASN A 228 -13.58 -19.10 -23.42
C ASN A 228 -12.73 -20.35 -23.27
N ASN A 229 -13.24 -21.38 -22.62
CA ASN A 229 -12.60 -22.62 -22.25
C ASN A 229 -12.09 -23.50 -23.41
N ASP A 230 -12.25 -23.10 -24.67
CA ASP A 230 -11.84 -23.81 -25.89
C ASP A 230 -11.56 -22.76 -26.98
N SER A 231 -10.32 -22.25 -27.03
CA SER A 231 -9.93 -21.09 -27.82
C SER A 231 -9.91 -21.36 -29.34
N ASP A 232 -9.65 -22.59 -29.78
CA ASP A 232 -9.56 -22.97 -31.20
C ASP A 232 -10.74 -23.80 -31.70
N PHE A 233 -11.67 -24.16 -30.79
CA PHE A 233 -12.94 -24.85 -31.08
C PHE A 233 -12.78 -26.28 -31.62
N ASP A 234 -11.80 -27.01 -31.14
CA ASP A 234 -11.57 -28.40 -31.51
C ASP A 234 -12.26 -29.41 -30.60
N ALA A 235 -12.93 -28.95 -29.53
CA ALA A 235 -13.63 -29.68 -28.48
C ALA A 235 -12.76 -30.23 -27.34
N LEU A 236 -11.48 -29.86 -27.25
CA LEU A 236 -10.70 -29.93 -26.04
C LEU A 236 -10.77 -28.56 -25.32
N SER A 237 -10.60 -28.56 -23.99
CA SER A 237 -10.43 -27.29 -23.30
C SER A 237 -8.95 -26.89 -23.29
N ASP A 238 -8.69 -25.58 -23.30
CA ASP A 238 -7.32 -25.03 -23.30
C ASP A 238 -6.50 -25.62 -22.15
N GLY A 239 -7.09 -25.72 -20.95
CA GLY A 239 -6.46 -26.34 -19.81
C GLY A 239 -6.18 -27.84 -19.97
N PHE A 240 -7.05 -28.59 -20.60
CA PHE A 240 -6.78 -30.01 -20.88
C PHE A 240 -5.65 -30.17 -21.89
N GLU A 241 -5.59 -29.34 -22.89
CA GLU A 241 -4.51 -29.34 -23.87
C GLU A 241 -3.16 -29.01 -23.23
N VAL A 242 -3.08 -27.89 -22.50
CA VAL A 242 -1.84 -27.43 -21.87
C VAL A 242 -1.36 -28.39 -20.78
N LEU A 243 -2.27 -28.84 -19.89
CA LEU A 243 -1.90 -29.57 -18.68
C LEU A 243 -1.79 -31.10 -18.88
N VAL A 244 -2.50 -31.65 -19.84
CA VAL A 244 -2.65 -33.08 -19.99
C VAL A 244 -2.12 -33.62 -21.32
N LYS A 245 -2.47 -33.00 -22.43
CA LYS A 245 -2.14 -33.47 -23.77
C LYS A 245 -0.81 -32.96 -24.30
N GLY A 246 -0.48 -31.72 -24.02
CA GLY A 246 0.68 -31.04 -24.58
C GLY A 246 0.46 -30.59 -26.02
N THR A 247 -0.80 -30.44 -26.45
CA THR A 247 -1.21 -29.84 -27.71
C THR A 247 -1.25 -28.31 -27.59
N ASN A 248 -1.47 -27.62 -28.68
CA ASN A 248 -1.46 -26.15 -28.70
C ASN A 248 -2.90 -25.62 -28.72
N PRO A 249 -3.39 -24.99 -27.63
CA PRO A 249 -4.77 -24.58 -27.47
C PRO A 249 -5.23 -23.43 -28.42
N LEU A 250 -4.38 -23.01 -29.33
CA LEU A 250 -4.67 -22.03 -30.36
C LEU A 250 -4.67 -22.64 -31.78
N LEU A 251 -4.53 -23.98 -31.91
CA LEU A 251 -4.42 -24.68 -33.17
C LEU A 251 -5.16 -26.01 -33.13
N ALA A 252 -6.36 -26.06 -33.60
CA ALA A 252 -7.24 -27.22 -33.63
C ALA A 252 -6.64 -28.52 -34.21
N ASP A 253 -5.53 -28.44 -34.93
CA ASP A 253 -4.72 -29.55 -35.48
C ASP A 253 -3.25 -29.20 -35.25
N THR A 254 -2.73 -29.59 -34.08
CA THR A 254 -1.39 -29.20 -33.63
C THR A 254 -0.27 -29.78 -34.50
N ASP A 255 -0.42 -31.05 -35.01
CA ASP A 255 0.60 -31.71 -35.78
C ASP A 255 0.42 -31.58 -37.31
N GLY A 256 -0.72 -31.05 -37.76
CA GLY A 256 -1.00 -30.69 -39.15
C GLY A 256 -1.30 -31.91 -40.04
N ASP A 257 -1.81 -33.01 -39.46
CA ASP A 257 -2.09 -34.24 -40.20
C ASP A 257 -3.51 -34.29 -40.81
N GLY A 258 -4.37 -33.31 -40.43
CA GLY A 258 -5.72 -33.08 -40.95
C GLY A 258 -6.81 -33.68 -40.10
N LEU A 259 -6.51 -34.11 -38.88
CA LEU A 259 -7.46 -34.44 -37.83
C LEU A 259 -7.31 -33.40 -36.72
N ASP A 260 -8.43 -32.96 -36.18
CA ASP A 260 -8.40 -32.01 -35.05
C ASP A 260 -7.98 -32.77 -33.78
N ASP A 261 -7.19 -32.12 -32.88
CA ASP A 261 -6.66 -32.69 -31.64
C ASP A 261 -7.77 -33.35 -30.79
N GLY A 262 -8.98 -32.76 -30.77
CA GLY A 262 -10.17 -33.28 -30.12
C GLY A 262 -10.73 -34.57 -30.74
N THR A 263 -10.40 -34.89 -31.97
CA THR A 263 -10.80 -36.15 -32.61
C THR A 263 -9.76 -37.27 -32.44
N GLU A 264 -8.54 -36.93 -32.01
CA GLU A 264 -7.45 -37.87 -31.76
C GLU A 264 -7.39 -38.40 -30.31
N VAL A 265 -8.34 -37.99 -29.46
CA VAL A 265 -8.41 -38.34 -28.02
C VAL A 265 -9.09 -39.68 -27.75
#